data_e18185e7b61bf5b2e190782e2c176914
#
_entry.id   e18185e7b61bf5b2e190782e2c176914
#
_cell.length_a   1.000
_cell.length_b   1.000
_cell.length_c   1.000
_cell.angle_alpha   90.00
_cell.angle_beta   90.00
_cell.angle_gamma   90.00
#
_symmetry.space_group_name_H-M   'P 1'
#
loop_
_entity.id
_entity.type
_entity.pdbx_description
1 polymer ?
#
loop_
_entity_poly.entity_id
_entity_poly.type
_entity_poly.pdbx_seq_one_letter_code
_entity_poly.pdbx_strand_id
1 'polypeptide(L)'
;MRALAIAFVALICSAAPAFAQPLDPDSLSKMPVPPATHTEPYGSDPLEYGELRVPKGHGPFPLVVIVHGGCWTSGFATLSYLRPLAADLEAKGVATWNIEYRQIGDAGGGWPGTFQDWAAATDHVRALAKAYPLDLRRVVVIGHSAGAHGALWIADRPSIPAGSPIRSGHPLKIAATVAIDGPGDLTAFIGPDQQICGGPVISNLMGGLPAQVPARYAQGNPIQLLPSHVPSTLIAAVVLPPDAAQAYRAATIAKGDSVEVSVFSGIGHFDMLTRTTPSGRTVEALILKAVGVPDR
;
A
#
# COMPACT_ATOMS: atom_id res chain seq x y z
N MET A 1 12.92 -69.15 38.86
CA MET A 1 12.16 -67.88 38.78
C MET A 1 12.84 -66.97 37.79
N ARG A 2 12.26 -66.78 36.61
CA ARG A 2 12.81 -65.89 35.54
C ARG A 2 12.01 -64.59 35.61
N ALA A 3 12.65 -63.47 35.92
CA ALA A 3 12.06 -62.14 35.91
C ALA A 3 11.95 -61.64 34.46
N LEU A 4 10.72 -61.28 34.04
CA LEU A 4 10.42 -60.65 32.76
C LEU A 4 10.61 -59.15 32.90
N ALA A 5 11.57 -58.57 32.22
CA ALA A 5 11.76 -57.14 32.15
C ALA A 5 10.85 -56.57 31.02
N ILE A 6 9.88 -55.72 31.39
CA ILE A 6 9.01 -55.01 30.47
C ILE A 6 9.70 -53.68 30.15
N ALA A 7 10.16 -53.51 28.91
CA ALA A 7 10.70 -52.24 28.43
C ALA A 7 9.55 -51.33 28.00
N PHE A 8 9.39 -50.20 28.70
CA PHE A 8 8.49 -49.12 28.26
C PHE A 8 9.17 -48.29 27.17
N VAL A 9 8.66 -48.37 25.94
CA VAL A 9 9.07 -47.48 24.85
C VAL A 9 8.24 -46.23 24.98
N ALA A 10 8.82 -45.13 25.42
CA ALA A 10 8.18 -43.80 25.41
C ALA A 10 8.15 -43.26 23.98
N LEU A 11 6.97 -43.18 23.38
CA LEU A 11 6.76 -42.57 22.07
C LEU A 11 6.82 -41.05 22.26
N ILE A 12 7.98 -40.44 21.91
CA ILE A 12 8.14 -38.99 21.87
C ILE A 12 7.43 -38.51 20.60
N CYS A 13 6.20 -38.03 20.75
CA CYS A 13 5.48 -37.34 19.68
C CYS A 13 6.10 -35.95 19.52
N SER A 14 7.04 -35.76 18.61
CA SER A 14 7.54 -34.46 18.20
C SER A 14 6.44 -33.76 17.40
N ALA A 15 5.72 -32.83 18.03
CA ALA A 15 4.83 -31.92 17.33
C ALA A 15 5.69 -31.06 16.38
N ALA A 16 5.58 -31.28 15.07
CA ALA A 16 6.12 -30.37 14.08
C ALA A 16 5.52 -28.98 14.32
N PRO A 17 6.30 -27.90 14.20
CA PRO A 17 5.76 -26.56 14.30
C PRO A 17 4.67 -26.40 13.24
N ALA A 18 3.45 -26.13 13.65
CA ALA A 18 2.38 -25.76 12.73
C ALA A 18 2.80 -24.40 12.12
N PHE A 19 3.20 -24.42 10.84
CA PHE A 19 3.35 -23.18 10.10
C PHE A 19 1.97 -22.50 10.08
N ALA A 20 1.90 -21.28 10.63
CA ALA A 20 0.69 -20.48 10.54
C ALA A 20 0.35 -20.30 9.06
N GLN A 21 -0.93 -20.49 8.69
CA GLN A 21 -1.36 -20.23 7.32
C GLN A 21 -1.10 -18.76 6.97
N PRO A 22 -0.59 -18.46 5.77
CA PRO A 22 -0.40 -17.09 5.33
C PRO A 22 -1.71 -16.30 5.47
N LEU A 23 -1.61 -15.04 5.89
CA LEU A 23 -2.79 -14.18 5.96
C LEU A 23 -3.30 -13.85 4.55
N ASP A 24 -4.60 -13.58 4.47
CA ASP A 24 -5.30 -13.15 3.26
C ASP A 24 -6.15 -11.88 3.55
N PRO A 25 -6.72 -11.20 2.54
CA PRO A 25 -7.51 -10.00 2.73
C PRO A 25 -8.71 -10.22 3.65
N ASP A 26 -9.34 -11.37 3.55
CA ASP A 26 -10.53 -11.74 4.31
C ASP A 26 -10.21 -11.88 5.81
N SER A 27 -9.13 -12.58 6.14
CA SER A 27 -8.68 -12.75 7.53
C SER A 27 -8.29 -11.42 8.17
N LEU A 28 -7.59 -10.54 7.43
CA LEU A 28 -7.25 -9.20 7.90
C LEU A 28 -8.50 -8.32 8.09
N SER A 29 -9.45 -8.35 7.14
CA SER A 29 -10.70 -7.57 7.23
C SER A 29 -11.56 -7.97 8.42
N LYS A 30 -11.43 -9.20 8.89
CA LYS A 30 -12.16 -9.76 10.06
C LYS A 30 -11.41 -9.56 11.38
N MET A 31 -10.17 -9.06 11.36
CA MET A 31 -9.45 -8.78 12.60
C MET A 31 -10.19 -7.71 13.42
N PRO A 32 -10.42 -7.94 14.71
CA PRO A 32 -11.07 -6.95 15.57
C PRO A 32 -10.14 -5.75 15.78
N VAL A 33 -10.57 -4.60 15.32
CA VAL A 33 -9.88 -3.32 15.53
C VAL A 33 -10.88 -2.26 15.99
N PRO A 34 -10.47 -1.24 16.76
CA PRO A 34 -11.34 -0.13 17.08
C PRO A 34 -11.92 0.51 15.80
N PRO A 35 -13.13 1.06 15.81
CA PRO A 35 -13.67 1.77 14.66
C PRO A 35 -12.81 2.97 14.30
N ALA A 36 -12.83 3.39 13.04
CA ALA A 36 -12.25 4.65 12.62
C ALA A 36 -12.90 5.82 13.36
N THR A 37 -12.18 6.93 13.53
CA THR A 37 -12.71 8.14 14.16
C THR A 37 -13.86 8.72 13.34
N HIS A 38 -13.67 8.74 12.02
CA HIS A 38 -14.66 9.25 11.06
C HIS A 38 -14.57 8.47 9.74
N THR A 39 -15.68 8.39 9.03
CA THR A 39 -15.74 8.01 7.61
C THR A 39 -16.20 9.24 6.84
N GLU A 40 -15.37 9.71 5.93
CA GLU A 40 -15.57 10.98 5.22
C GLU A 40 -15.58 10.74 3.71
N PRO A 41 -16.55 11.28 2.97
CA PRO A 41 -16.49 11.29 1.51
C PRO A 41 -15.46 12.33 1.03
N TYR A 42 -14.73 12.02 -0.02
CA TYR A 42 -13.87 12.98 -0.71
C TYR A 42 -14.38 13.34 -2.11
N GLY A 43 -15.45 12.69 -2.55
CA GLY A 43 -16.13 12.90 -3.82
C GLY A 43 -17.61 12.56 -3.75
N SER A 44 -18.26 12.39 -4.91
CA SER A 44 -19.70 12.14 -5.01
C SER A 44 -20.08 10.68 -5.27
N ASP A 45 -19.13 9.86 -5.69
CA ASP A 45 -19.33 8.42 -5.90
C ASP A 45 -19.33 7.69 -4.54
N PRO A 46 -20.17 6.67 -4.35
CA PRO A 46 -20.16 5.86 -3.12
C PRO A 46 -18.82 5.24 -2.73
N LEU A 47 -17.90 5.04 -3.69
CA LEU A 47 -16.55 4.54 -3.46
C LEU A 47 -15.52 5.67 -3.22
N GLU A 48 -15.92 6.93 -3.37
CA GLU A 48 -15.05 8.08 -3.10
C GLU A 48 -15.13 8.49 -1.63
N TYR A 49 -14.65 7.62 -0.73
CA TYR A 49 -14.59 7.87 0.72
C TYR A 49 -13.30 7.31 1.35
N GLY A 50 -13.06 7.67 2.58
CA GLY A 50 -11.99 7.10 3.38
C GLY A 50 -12.33 7.03 4.86
N GLU A 51 -11.53 6.27 5.60
CA GLU A 51 -11.60 6.13 7.04
C GLU A 51 -10.47 6.92 7.68
N LEU A 52 -10.83 7.98 8.41
CA LEU A 52 -9.89 8.79 9.17
C LEU A 52 -9.77 8.24 10.59
N ARG A 53 -8.52 8.02 11.05
CA ARG A 53 -8.18 7.76 12.43
C ARG A 53 -7.33 8.90 12.96
N VAL A 54 -7.71 9.44 14.11
CA VAL A 54 -6.98 10.54 14.77
C VAL A 54 -6.54 10.08 16.15
N PRO A 55 -5.24 10.03 16.44
CA PRO A 55 -4.76 9.65 17.76
C PRO A 55 -5.31 10.55 18.87
N LYS A 56 -5.42 10.01 20.08
CA LYS A 56 -5.78 10.80 21.26
C LYS A 56 -4.65 11.74 21.63
N GLY A 57 -4.99 12.96 22.06
CA GLY A 57 -4.01 13.98 22.54
C GLY A 57 -4.08 15.28 21.74
N HIS A 58 -3.02 16.07 21.85
CA HIS A 58 -2.99 17.45 21.39
C HIS A 58 -2.22 17.62 20.08
N GLY A 59 -2.27 16.85 19.08
CA GLY A 59 -1.61 17.08 17.78
C GLY A 59 -0.76 18.36 17.62
N PRO A 60 -0.38 18.78 16.43
CA PRO A 60 -0.77 18.16 15.17
C PRO A 60 -0.06 16.83 14.93
N PHE A 61 -0.85 15.84 14.53
CA PHE A 61 -0.36 14.49 14.29
C PHE A 61 0.20 14.33 12.87
N PRO A 62 1.31 13.61 12.68
CA PRO A 62 1.73 13.19 11.36
C PRO A 62 0.65 12.29 10.74
N LEU A 63 0.55 12.28 9.42
CA LEU A 63 -0.51 11.57 8.71
C LEU A 63 0.08 10.55 7.73
N VAL A 64 -0.52 9.37 7.72
CA VAL A 64 -0.30 8.35 6.69
C VAL A 64 -1.58 8.20 5.86
N VAL A 65 -1.48 8.48 4.55
CA VAL A 65 -2.50 8.11 3.56
C VAL A 65 -2.25 6.67 3.15
N ILE A 66 -3.27 5.83 3.21
CA ILE A 66 -3.16 4.39 2.96
C ILE A 66 -3.97 4.02 1.72
N VAL A 67 -3.31 3.43 0.73
CA VAL A 67 -3.91 2.98 -0.52
C VAL A 67 -3.94 1.45 -0.55
N HIS A 68 -5.13 0.87 -0.64
CA HIS A 68 -5.27 -0.57 -0.65
C HIS A 68 -4.92 -1.20 -2.02
N GLY A 69 -4.65 -2.50 -2.01
CA GLY A 69 -4.44 -3.32 -3.20
C GLY A 69 -5.72 -3.98 -3.70
N GLY A 70 -5.57 -5.14 -4.34
CA GLY A 70 -6.68 -5.89 -4.93
C GLY A 70 -6.63 -5.85 -6.45
N CYS A 71 -5.42 -5.87 -7.01
CA CYS A 71 -5.21 -5.94 -8.48
C CYS A 71 -5.97 -4.85 -9.26
N TRP A 72 -6.21 -3.70 -8.66
CA TRP A 72 -7.03 -2.60 -9.21
C TRP A 72 -8.44 -3.04 -9.64
N THR A 73 -8.91 -4.23 -9.24
CA THR A 73 -10.13 -4.86 -9.75
C THR A 73 -11.18 -4.98 -8.66
N SER A 74 -12.38 -4.49 -8.95
CA SER A 74 -13.55 -4.54 -8.07
C SER A 74 -13.86 -5.98 -7.64
N GLY A 75 -14.18 -6.15 -6.37
CA GLY A 75 -14.49 -7.45 -5.79
C GLY A 75 -13.28 -8.26 -5.30
N PHE A 76 -12.02 -7.82 -5.54
CA PHE A 76 -10.84 -8.50 -4.99
C PHE A 76 -10.57 -8.09 -3.54
N ALA A 77 -10.51 -6.81 -3.27
CA ALA A 77 -10.27 -6.27 -1.94
C ALA A 77 -10.78 -4.83 -1.82
N THR A 78 -10.98 -4.37 -0.58
CA THR A 78 -11.36 -3.01 -0.22
C THR A 78 -10.38 -2.48 0.83
N LEU A 79 -10.52 -1.22 1.23
CA LEU A 79 -9.72 -0.63 2.30
C LEU A 79 -9.77 -1.44 3.62
N SER A 80 -10.76 -2.32 3.79
CA SER A 80 -11.03 -3.02 5.05
C SER A 80 -9.87 -3.87 5.55
N TYR A 81 -9.11 -4.52 4.67
CA TYR A 81 -7.99 -5.37 5.07
C TYR A 81 -6.77 -4.58 5.57
N LEU A 82 -6.73 -3.25 5.36
CA LEU A 82 -5.70 -2.36 5.90
C LEU A 82 -6.10 -1.69 7.23
N ARG A 83 -7.32 -1.94 7.72
CA ARG A 83 -7.76 -1.43 9.03
C ARG A 83 -6.86 -1.84 10.20
N PRO A 84 -6.31 -3.08 10.25
CA PRO A 84 -5.36 -3.45 11.31
C PRO A 84 -4.11 -2.57 11.30
N LEU A 85 -3.48 -2.39 10.15
CA LEU A 85 -2.30 -1.53 9.99
C LEU A 85 -2.63 -0.07 10.36
N ALA A 86 -3.78 0.43 9.92
CA ALA A 86 -4.22 1.79 10.23
C ALA A 86 -4.43 1.99 11.74
N ALA A 87 -5.01 1.01 12.44
CA ALA A 87 -5.20 1.05 13.88
C ALA A 87 -3.87 0.92 14.66
N ASP A 88 -2.95 0.10 14.17
CA ASP A 88 -1.61 -0.04 14.76
C ASP A 88 -0.84 1.30 14.68
N LEU A 89 -0.89 1.99 13.54
CA LEU A 89 -0.28 3.32 13.36
C LEU A 89 -0.95 4.38 14.25
N GLU A 90 -2.29 4.37 14.36
CA GLU A 90 -3.03 5.26 15.28
C GLU A 90 -2.55 5.08 16.72
N ALA A 91 -2.38 3.84 17.18
CA ALA A 91 -1.88 3.53 18.52
C ALA A 91 -0.45 4.05 18.78
N LYS A 92 0.33 4.25 17.71
CA LYS A 92 1.68 4.85 17.75
C LYS A 92 1.68 6.38 17.61
N GLY A 93 0.52 7.02 17.60
CA GLY A 93 0.40 8.49 17.52
C GLY A 93 0.46 9.04 16.10
N VAL A 94 0.18 8.23 15.09
CA VAL A 94 0.13 8.60 13.68
C VAL A 94 -1.33 8.61 13.22
N ALA A 95 -1.82 9.73 12.71
CA ALA A 95 -3.14 9.76 12.07
C ALA A 95 -3.10 8.98 10.75
N THR A 96 -4.22 8.34 10.39
CA THR A 96 -4.32 7.59 9.15
C THR A 96 -5.54 7.99 8.34
N TRP A 97 -5.38 8.09 7.02
CA TRP A 97 -6.42 8.29 6.05
C TRP A 97 -6.41 7.10 5.09
N ASN A 98 -7.21 6.07 5.38
CA ASN A 98 -7.32 4.82 4.64
C ASN A 98 -8.42 4.99 3.59
N ILE A 99 -8.04 5.05 2.31
CA ILE A 99 -8.96 5.44 1.23
C ILE A 99 -9.52 4.24 0.48
N GLU A 100 -10.80 4.34 0.12
CA GLU A 100 -11.44 3.54 -0.92
C GLU A 100 -11.36 4.31 -2.24
N TYR A 101 -11.52 3.63 -3.38
CA TYR A 101 -11.46 4.23 -4.71
C TYR A 101 -12.11 3.32 -5.74
N ARG A 102 -12.59 3.88 -6.86
CA ARG A 102 -13.14 3.11 -7.98
C ARG A 102 -12.06 2.28 -8.67
N GLN A 103 -12.36 1.01 -8.86
CA GLN A 103 -11.48 0.01 -9.45
C GLN A 103 -11.98 -0.42 -10.83
N ILE A 104 -11.20 -1.19 -11.58
CA ILE A 104 -11.64 -1.84 -12.82
C ILE A 104 -12.89 -2.66 -12.53
N GLY A 105 -13.96 -2.44 -13.29
CA GLY A 105 -15.27 -3.08 -13.07
C GLY A 105 -16.29 -2.15 -12.38
N ASP A 106 -15.84 -1.15 -11.63
CA ASP A 106 -16.72 -0.10 -11.11
C ASP A 106 -17.00 0.95 -12.19
N ALA A 107 -18.16 1.62 -12.09
CA ALA A 107 -18.50 2.70 -13.00
C ALA A 107 -17.47 3.83 -12.94
N GLY A 108 -16.78 4.09 -14.05
CA GLY A 108 -15.71 5.09 -14.10
C GLY A 108 -14.37 4.65 -13.54
N GLY A 109 -14.21 3.41 -13.07
CA GLY A 109 -12.94 2.86 -12.62
C GLY A 109 -11.94 2.59 -13.75
N GLY A 110 -10.68 2.35 -13.41
CA GLY A 110 -9.58 2.31 -14.38
C GLY A 110 -9.16 3.72 -14.80
N TRP A 111 -8.51 3.83 -15.98
CA TRP A 111 -8.10 5.12 -16.52
C TRP A 111 -9.30 5.94 -17.04
N PRO A 112 -9.49 7.20 -16.65
CA PRO A 112 -8.66 7.99 -15.71
C PRO A 112 -9.15 7.93 -14.26
N GLY A 113 -10.33 7.33 -13.98
CA GLY A 113 -11.07 7.49 -12.73
C GLY A 113 -10.31 7.02 -11.49
N THR A 114 -9.70 5.83 -11.49
CA THR A 114 -8.89 5.34 -10.37
C THR A 114 -7.79 6.35 -9.97
N PHE A 115 -7.11 6.93 -10.94
CA PHE A 115 -6.08 7.94 -10.71
C PHE A 115 -6.65 9.27 -10.18
N GLN A 116 -7.82 9.66 -10.69
CA GLN A 116 -8.54 10.85 -10.21
C GLN A 116 -8.96 10.67 -8.76
N ASP A 117 -9.43 9.49 -8.39
CA ASP A 117 -9.82 9.18 -7.01
C ASP A 117 -8.63 9.23 -6.06
N TRP A 118 -7.49 8.60 -6.40
CA TRP A 118 -6.27 8.70 -5.61
C TRP A 118 -5.80 10.14 -5.43
N ALA A 119 -5.91 10.95 -6.49
CA ALA A 119 -5.58 12.36 -6.44
C ALA A 119 -6.53 13.12 -5.52
N ALA A 120 -7.84 12.96 -5.70
CA ALA A 120 -8.87 13.65 -4.93
C ALA A 120 -8.81 13.26 -3.44
N ALA A 121 -8.71 11.97 -3.13
CA ALA A 121 -8.60 11.47 -1.76
C ALA A 121 -7.37 12.03 -1.03
N THR A 122 -6.22 12.09 -1.72
CA THR A 122 -5.00 12.65 -1.15
C THR A 122 -5.12 14.16 -0.95
N ASP A 123 -5.68 14.89 -1.90
CA ASP A 123 -5.84 16.35 -1.81
C ASP A 123 -6.91 16.76 -0.79
N HIS A 124 -7.89 15.88 -0.52
CA HIS A 124 -8.92 16.05 0.52
C HIS A 124 -8.32 16.18 1.92
N VAL A 125 -7.13 15.66 2.16
CA VAL A 125 -6.39 15.81 3.42
C VAL A 125 -6.30 17.28 3.86
N ARG A 126 -6.28 18.24 2.94
CA ARG A 126 -6.32 19.67 3.28
C ARG A 126 -7.66 20.09 3.93
N ALA A 127 -8.76 19.47 3.53
CA ALA A 127 -10.05 19.71 4.16
C ALA A 127 -10.09 19.05 5.54
N LEU A 128 -9.61 17.82 5.66
CA LEU A 128 -9.49 17.13 6.95
C LEU A 128 -8.64 17.91 7.95
N ALA A 129 -7.51 18.49 7.52
CA ALA A 129 -6.64 19.26 8.39
C ALA A 129 -7.24 20.60 8.90
N LYS A 130 -8.35 21.06 8.33
CA LYS A 130 -9.11 22.19 8.88
C LYS A 130 -9.98 21.79 10.07
N ALA A 131 -10.41 20.53 10.11
CA ALA A 131 -11.30 20.01 11.15
C ALA A 131 -10.56 19.20 12.22
N TYR A 132 -9.42 18.60 11.87
CA TYR A 132 -8.67 17.68 12.71
C TYR A 132 -7.19 18.13 12.86
N PRO A 133 -6.53 17.85 13.97
CA PRO A 133 -5.16 18.31 14.25
C PRO A 133 -4.11 17.50 13.48
N LEU A 134 -4.04 17.67 12.15
CA LEU A 134 -3.13 16.96 11.25
C LEU A 134 -1.93 17.84 10.85
N ASP A 135 -0.73 17.28 10.80
CA ASP A 135 0.48 17.98 10.35
C ASP A 135 0.71 17.75 8.84
N LEU A 136 0.30 18.71 8.03
CA LEU A 136 0.46 18.64 6.57
C LEU A 136 1.93 18.68 6.09
N ARG A 137 2.90 18.93 6.97
CA ARG A 137 4.32 18.84 6.65
C ARG A 137 4.87 17.42 6.75
N ARG A 138 4.15 16.53 7.43
CA ARG A 138 4.50 15.14 7.66
C ARG A 138 3.40 14.22 7.13
N VAL A 139 3.14 14.32 5.82
CA VAL A 139 2.21 13.42 5.12
C VAL A 139 3.02 12.38 4.36
N VAL A 140 2.85 11.13 4.72
CA VAL A 140 3.44 9.97 4.04
C VAL A 140 2.32 9.21 3.32
N VAL A 141 2.60 8.70 2.14
CA VAL A 141 1.66 7.81 1.43
C VAL A 141 2.22 6.41 1.46
N ILE A 142 1.40 5.47 1.87
CA ILE A 142 1.74 4.05 1.79
C ILE A 142 0.73 3.31 0.93
N GLY A 143 1.15 2.22 0.33
CA GLY A 143 0.23 1.37 -0.41
C GLY A 143 0.74 -0.05 -0.48
N HIS A 144 -0.19 -1.00 -0.52
CA HIS A 144 0.09 -2.42 -0.58
C HIS A 144 -0.32 -3.00 -1.93
N SER A 145 0.51 -3.85 -2.53
CA SER A 145 0.18 -4.53 -3.80
C SER A 145 -0.14 -3.51 -4.90
N ALA A 146 -1.32 -3.57 -5.53
CA ALA A 146 -1.80 -2.54 -6.47
C ALA A 146 -1.74 -1.12 -5.88
N GLY A 147 -1.97 -0.96 -4.57
CA GLY A 147 -1.85 0.32 -3.86
C GLY A 147 -0.40 0.84 -3.76
N ALA A 148 0.61 -0.03 -3.84
CA ALA A 148 2.01 0.41 -3.90
C ALA A 148 2.28 1.25 -5.15
N HIS A 149 1.73 0.85 -6.30
CA HIS A 149 1.69 1.67 -7.51
C HIS A 149 1.02 3.02 -7.25
N GLY A 150 -0.17 3.00 -6.60
CA GLY A 150 -0.89 4.23 -6.25
C GLY A 150 -0.08 5.16 -5.35
N ALA A 151 0.62 4.63 -4.34
CA ALA A 151 1.45 5.41 -3.43
C ALA A 151 2.62 6.10 -4.15
N LEU A 152 3.34 5.39 -5.01
CA LEU A 152 4.42 5.95 -5.83
C LEU A 152 3.87 7.00 -6.80
N TRP A 153 2.79 6.68 -7.52
CA TRP A 153 2.17 7.60 -8.45
C TRP A 153 1.69 8.91 -7.79
N ILE A 154 1.12 8.82 -6.58
CA ILE A 154 0.67 10.01 -5.83
C ILE A 154 1.85 10.96 -5.56
N ALA A 155 3.04 10.45 -5.27
CA ALA A 155 4.24 11.26 -5.06
C ALA A 155 4.72 11.92 -6.37
N ASP A 156 4.53 11.24 -7.50
CA ASP A 156 4.97 11.69 -8.83
C ASP A 156 4.00 12.69 -9.50
N ARG A 157 2.81 12.91 -8.94
CA ARG A 157 1.75 13.77 -9.50
C ARG A 157 2.19 15.19 -9.88
N PRO A 158 3.14 15.86 -9.19
CA PRO A 158 3.63 17.17 -9.64
C PRO A 158 4.19 17.18 -11.07
N SER A 159 4.73 16.04 -11.54
CA SER A 159 5.32 15.87 -12.89
C SER A 159 4.29 15.64 -14.00
N ILE A 160 3.00 15.42 -13.67
CA ILE A 160 1.95 15.15 -14.65
C ILE A 160 1.68 16.42 -15.47
N PRO A 161 1.66 16.34 -16.83
CA PRO A 161 1.44 17.51 -17.71
C PRO A 161 0.12 18.24 -17.43
N ALA A 162 0.13 19.55 -17.64
CA ALA A 162 -1.05 20.39 -17.57
C ALA A 162 -2.12 19.97 -18.52
N GLY A 163 -3.10 19.65 -18.66
CA GLY A 163 -4.05 19.15 -19.67
C GLY A 163 -4.27 17.64 -19.65
N SER A 164 -3.55 16.93 -18.79
CA SER A 164 -3.82 15.52 -18.51
C SER A 164 -5.17 15.35 -17.78
N PRO A 165 -5.98 14.33 -18.13
CA PRO A 165 -7.23 14.05 -17.44
C PRO A 165 -7.03 13.60 -15.98
N ILE A 166 -5.82 13.19 -15.60
CA ILE A 166 -5.47 12.79 -14.23
C ILE A 166 -4.69 13.87 -13.45
N ARG A 167 -4.51 15.06 -14.06
CA ARG A 167 -3.92 16.21 -13.38
C ARG A 167 -4.94 16.87 -12.45
N SER A 168 -4.69 16.87 -11.16
CA SER A 168 -5.42 17.76 -10.23
C SER A 168 -4.67 19.10 -10.05
N GLY A 169 -5.38 20.16 -9.67
CA GLY A 169 -4.84 21.51 -9.65
C GLY A 169 -3.55 21.69 -8.83
N HIS A 170 -3.59 21.37 -7.55
CA HIS A 170 -2.48 21.53 -6.62
C HIS A 170 -2.25 20.24 -5.82
N PRO A 171 -1.36 19.33 -6.27
CA PRO A 171 -1.04 18.13 -5.53
C PRO A 171 -0.62 18.42 -4.09
N LEU A 172 -1.12 17.65 -3.13
CA LEU A 172 -0.66 17.72 -1.75
C LEU A 172 0.83 17.34 -1.71
N LYS A 173 1.63 18.10 -0.96
CA LYS A 173 3.05 17.78 -0.79
C LYS A 173 3.19 16.51 0.04
N ILE A 174 3.88 15.51 -0.51
CA ILE A 174 4.19 14.25 0.14
C ILE A 174 5.61 14.31 0.70
N ALA A 175 5.80 13.89 1.93
CA ALA A 175 7.10 13.88 2.62
C ALA A 175 7.91 12.61 2.32
N ALA A 176 7.26 11.47 2.18
CA ALA A 176 7.86 10.19 1.81
C ALA A 176 6.79 9.20 1.31
N THR A 177 7.24 8.10 0.68
CA THR A 177 6.37 6.97 0.31
C THR A 177 6.90 5.65 0.84
N VAL A 178 5.99 4.71 1.14
CA VAL A 178 6.33 3.30 1.41
C VAL A 178 5.47 2.42 0.50
N ALA A 179 6.09 1.83 -0.49
CA ALA A 179 5.46 0.92 -1.45
C ALA A 179 5.65 -0.52 -0.99
N ILE A 180 4.57 -1.16 -0.55
CA ILE A 180 4.59 -2.47 0.09
C ILE A 180 4.22 -3.54 -0.95
N ASP A 181 5.22 -4.28 -1.41
CA ASP A 181 5.11 -5.48 -2.25
C ASP A 181 4.20 -5.32 -3.47
N GLY A 182 4.49 -4.30 -4.28
CA GLY A 182 3.76 -4.01 -5.52
C GLY A 182 4.57 -3.20 -6.52
N PRO A 183 4.12 -3.10 -7.79
CA PRO A 183 4.94 -2.60 -8.88
C PRO A 183 5.12 -1.07 -8.85
N GLY A 184 6.37 -0.62 -9.07
CA GLY A 184 6.69 0.77 -9.45
C GLY A 184 6.84 0.94 -10.97
N ASP A 185 6.96 -0.18 -11.70
CA ASP A 185 6.94 -0.22 -13.17
C ASP A 185 5.82 -1.13 -13.65
N LEU A 186 4.73 -0.53 -14.13
CA LEU A 186 3.60 -1.26 -14.69
C LEU A 186 3.97 -2.03 -15.95
N THR A 187 4.91 -1.52 -16.76
CA THR A 187 5.29 -2.17 -18.01
C THR A 187 5.99 -3.50 -17.75
N ALA A 188 6.86 -3.54 -16.75
CA ALA A 188 7.52 -4.77 -16.31
C ALA A 188 6.56 -5.79 -15.66
N PHE A 189 5.41 -5.31 -15.17
CA PHE A 189 4.40 -6.17 -14.54
C PHE A 189 3.41 -6.79 -15.55
N ILE A 190 3.40 -6.34 -16.82
CA ILE A 190 2.62 -6.96 -17.90
C ILE A 190 3.14 -8.37 -18.16
N GLY A 191 2.26 -9.35 -18.15
CA GLY A 191 2.58 -10.78 -18.23
C GLY A 191 2.56 -11.44 -16.85
N PRO A 192 3.41 -11.04 -15.89
CA PRO A 192 3.26 -11.47 -14.49
C PRO A 192 1.88 -11.21 -13.87
N ASP A 193 1.20 -10.12 -14.24
CA ASP A 193 -0.16 -9.78 -13.79
C ASP A 193 -1.18 -10.89 -14.06
N GLN A 194 -1.03 -11.64 -15.15
CA GLN A 194 -1.92 -12.74 -15.48
C GLN A 194 -1.87 -13.89 -14.47
N GLN A 195 -0.68 -14.17 -13.93
CA GLN A 195 -0.50 -15.22 -12.92
C GLN A 195 -0.87 -14.74 -11.52
N ILE A 196 -0.52 -13.50 -11.19
CA ILE A 196 -0.71 -12.92 -9.85
C ILE A 196 -2.16 -12.50 -9.65
N CYS A 197 -2.77 -11.87 -10.65
CA CYS A 197 -4.10 -11.27 -10.58
C CYS A 197 -5.18 -12.04 -11.35
N GLY A 198 -4.81 -13.13 -12.07
CA GLY A 198 -5.75 -13.93 -12.84
C GLY A 198 -6.18 -13.30 -14.17
N GLY A 199 -5.53 -12.24 -14.63
CA GLY A 199 -5.88 -11.56 -15.88
C GLY A 199 -4.97 -10.37 -16.22
N PRO A 200 -5.13 -9.78 -17.42
CA PRO A 200 -4.31 -8.69 -17.91
C PRO A 200 -4.71 -7.34 -17.25
N VAL A 201 -4.59 -7.27 -15.93
CA VAL A 201 -5.11 -6.13 -15.14
C VAL A 201 -4.40 -4.81 -15.43
N ILE A 202 -3.13 -4.83 -15.83
CA ILE A 202 -2.40 -3.60 -16.18
C ILE A 202 -2.99 -2.97 -17.45
N SER A 203 -3.22 -3.77 -18.51
CA SER A 203 -3.83 -3.23 -19.72
C SER A 203 -5.29 -2.82 -19.49
N ASN A 204 -6.02 -3.50 -18.60
CA ASN A 204 -7.37 -3.11 -18.23
C ASN A 204 -7.38 -1.80 -17.44
N LEU A 205 -6.48 -1.64 -16.47
CA LEU A 205 -6.32 -0.38 -15.72
C LEU A 205 -6.02 0.79 -16.64
N MET A 206 -5.08 0.62 -17.55
CA MET A 206 -4.61 1.67 -18.45
C MET A 206 -5.51 1.86 -19.69
N GLY A 207 -6.45 0.92 -19.93
CA GLY A 207 -7.33 0.91 -21.10
C GLY A 207 -6.60 0.59 -22.42
N GLY A 208 -5.52 -0.21 -22.34
CA GLY A 208 -4.74 -0.70 -23.47
C GLY A 208 -3.29 -1.00 -23.11
N LEU A 209 -2.56 -1.64 -24.01
CA LEU A 209 -1.13 -1.92 -23.88
C LEU A 209 -0.28 -0.65 -24.09
N PRO A 210 0.99 -0.60 -23.66
CA PRO A 210 1.85 0.57 -23.83
C PRO A 210 1.95 1.09 -25.26
N ALA A 211 1.99 0.21 -26.26
CA ALA A 211 2.02 0.59 -27.65
C ALA A 211 0.70 1.21 -28.16
N GLN A 212 -0.42 0.90 -27.53
CA GLN A 212 -1.75 1.39 -27.90
C GLN A 212 -2.07 2.73 -27.23
N VAL A 213 -1.65 2.90 -25.97
CA VAL A 213 -1.95 4.09 -25.15
C VAL A 213 -0.68 4.66 -24.49
N PRO A 214 0.38 4.97 -25.26
CA PRO A 214 1.69 5.36 -24.71
C PRO A 214 1.60 6.59 -23.78
N ALA A 215 0.74 7.56 -24.12
CA ALA A 215 0.53 8.76 -23.31
C ALA A 215 -0.05 8.47 -21.91
N ARG A 216 -0.82 7.39 -21.75
CA ARG A 216 -1.34 7.00 -20.45
C ARG A 216 -0.26 6.39 -19.58
N TYR A 217 0.59 5.52 -20.14
CA TYR A 217 1.73 4.96 -19.40
C TYR A 217 2.75 6.05 -19.03
N ALA A 218 3.02 7.01 -19.91
CA ALA A 218 3.88 8.14 -19.58
C ALA A 218 3.39 8.97 -18.38
N GLN A 219 2.13 8.85 -18.01
CA GLN A 219 1.51 9.63 -16.92
C GLN A 219 1.03 8.76 -15.75
N GLY A 220 0.78 7.48 -15.97
CA GLY A 220 0.26 6.56 -14.96
C GLY A 220 1.28 5.56 -14.44
N ASN A 221 2.45 5.44 -15.09
CA ASN A 221 3.50 4.52 -14.67
C ASN A 221 4.60 5.27 -13.89
N PRO A 222 4.79 5.04 -12.57
CA PRO A 222 5.72 5.78 -11.73
C PRO A 222 7.13 5.88 -12.28
N ILE A 223 7.70 4.79 -12.81
CA ILE A 223 9.07 4.81 -13.36
C ILE A 223 9.24 5.82 -14.51
N GLN A 224 8.17 6.16 -15.23
CA GLN A 224 8.19 7.13 -16.32
C GLN A 224 8.02 8.59 -15.85
N LEU A 225 7.58 8.78 -14.61
CA LEU A 225 7.40 10.09 -13.98
C LEU A 225 8.62 10.55 -13.17
N LEU A 226 9.61 9.68 -12.99
CA LEU A 226 10.84 10.02 -12.25
C LEU A 226 11.60 11.20 -12.87
N PRO A 227 12.17 12.14 -12.09
CA PRO A 227 12.27 12.08 -10.63
C PRO A 227 11.03 12.62 -9.91
N SER A 228 10.66 11.97 -8.79
CA SER A 228 9.57 12.41 -7.90
C SER A 228 10.00 13.51 -6.94
N HIS A 229 11.30 13.55 -6.61
CA HIS A 229 11.87 14.33 -5.50
C HIS A 229 11.30 13.98 -4.12
N VAL A 230 10.72 12.78 -3.97
CA VAL A 230 10.15 12.27 -2.74
C VAL A 230 10.91 11.00 -2.32
N PRO A 231 11.49 10.94 -1.12
CA PRO A 231 12.13 9.73 -0.61
C PRO A 231 11.15 8.56 -0.58
N SER A 232 11.58 7.41 -1.07
CA SER A 232 10.75 6.22 -1.17
C SER A 232 11.37 5.02 -0.49
N THR A 233 10.56 4.16 0.12
CA THR A 233 10.94 2.83 0.57
C THR A 233 10.13 1.80 -0.19
N LEU A 234 10.81 0.88 -0.89
CA LEU A 234 10.18 -0.26 -1.53
C LEU A 234 10.37 -1.50 -0.66
N ILE A 235 9.29 -2.22 -0.43
CA ILE A 235 9.31 -3.52 0.23
C ILE A 235 9.04 -4.57 -0.83
N ALA A 236 10.01 -5.46 -1.02
CA ALA A 236 9.97 -6.56 -1.99
C ALA A 236 9.76 -7.88 -1.26
N ALA A 237 8.80 -8.69 -1.70
CA ALA A 237 8.52 -9.97 -1.09
C ALA A 237 7.97 -10.99 -2.11
N VAL A 238 6.66 -11.01 -2.33
CA VAL A 238 5.93 -12.01 -3.12
C VAL A 238 5.55 -11.50 -4.50
N VAL A 239 4.94 -10.30 -4.56
CA VAL A 239 4.44 -9.67 -5.80
C VAL A 239 5.52 -8.83 -6.46
N LEU A 240 6.34 -8.14 -5.68
CA LEU A 240 7.50 -7.41 -6.18
C LEU A 240 8.76 -8.26 -5.95
N PRO A 241 9.31 -8.94 -6.98
CA PRO A 241 10.55 -9.68 -6.84
C PRO A 241 11.73 -8.75 -6.51
N PRO A 242 12.76 -9.25 -5.78
CA PRO A 242 13.92 -8.45 -5.40
C PRO A 242 14.67 -7.81 -6.57
N ASP A 243 14.78 -8.48 -7.70
CA ASP A 243 15.41 -7.99 -8.92
C ASP A 243 14.62 -6.84 -9.56
N ALA A 244 13.29 -6.93 -9.61
CA ALA A 244 12.43 -5.84 -10.08
C ALA A 244 12.50 -4.61 -9.15
N ALA A 245 12.57 -4.82 -7.83
CA ALA A 245 12.78 -3.74 -6.88
C ALA A 245 14.15 -3.06 -7.05
N GLN A 246 15.21 -3.82 -7.31
CA GLN A 246 16.54 -3.27 -7.59
C GLN A 246 16.61 -2.56 -8.95
N ALA A 247 15.90 -3.05 -9.96
CA ALA A 247 15.79 -2.36 -11.25
C ALA A 247 15.12 -1.00 -11.11
N TYR A 248 13.98 -0.93 -10.38
CA TYR A 248 13.32 0.33 -10.06
C TYR A 248 14.23 1.26 -9.26
N ARG A 249 14.94 0.73 -8.25
CA ARG A 249 15.92 1.49 -7.47
C ARG A 249 17.02 2.09 -8.36
N ALA A 250 17.59 1.30 -9.25
CA ALA A 250 18.63 1.77 -10.16
C ALA A 250 18.13 2.92 -11.06
N ALA A 251 16.91 2.81 -11.63
CA ALA A 251 16.29 3.85 -12.42
C ALA A 251 16.04 5.13 -11.61
N THR A 252 15.57 4.99 -10.36
CA THR A 252 15.30 6.10 -9.44
C THR A 252 16.58 6.88 -9.11
N ILE A 253 17.64 6.16 -8.73
CA ILE A 253 18.96 6.75 -8.41
C ILE A 253 19.57 7.44 -9.64
N ALA A 254 19.43 6.85 -10.83
CA ALA A 254 19.92 7.43 -12.08
C ALA A 254 19.22 8.77 -12.41
N LYS A 255 18.05 9.02 -11.87
CA LYS A 255 17.30 10.28 -11.97
C LYS A 255 17.55 11.26 -10.82
N GLY A 256 18.41 10.90 -9.86
CA GLY A 256 18.78 11.75 -8.73
C GLY A 256 17.86 11.65 -7.51
N ASP A 257 16.94 10.70 -7.49
CA ASP A 257 16.06 10.45 -6.35
C ASP A 257 16.65 9.44 -5.36
N SER A 258 16.05 9.39 -4.18
CA SER A 258 16.43 8.49 -3.08
C SER A 258 15.39 7.39 -2.90
N VAL A 259 15.84 6.14 -2.92
CA VAL A 259 14.99 4.98 -2.65
C VAL A 259 15.74 3.92 -1.84
N GLU A 260 15.12 3.48 -0.74
CA GLU A 260 15.57 2.32 0.04
C GLU A 260 14.79 1.08 -0.41
N VAL A 261 15.43 -0.09 -0.42
CA VAL A 261 14.78 -1.38 -0.72
C VAL A 261 14.96 -2.30 0.47
N SER A 262 13.85 -2.81 0.99
CA SER A 262 13.81 -3.87 2.01
C SER A 262 13.27 -5.15 1.39
N VAL A 263 14.01 -6.26 1.52
CA VAL A 263 13.63 -7.56 0.96
C VAL A 263 13.21 -8.49 2.08
N PHE A 264 12.04 -9.09 1.92
CA PHE A 264 11.53 -10.13 2.81
C PHE A 264 11.44 -11.46 2.04
N SER A 265 11.71 -12.56 2.72
CA SER A 265 11.62 -13.92 2.17
C SER A 265 10.90 -14.85 3.13
N GLY A 266 10.23 -15.87 2.57
CA GLY A 266 9.54 -16.89 3.38
C GLY A 266 8.31 -16.37 4.12
N ILE A 267 7.69 -15.30 3.64
CA ILE A 267 6.47 -14.70 4.20
C ILE A 267 5.34 -14.69 3.16
N GLY A 268 4.10 -14.59 3.62
CA GLY A 268 2.94 -14.34 2.76
C GLY A 268 2.80 -12.86 2.38
N HIS A 269 2.13 -12.61 1.24
CA HIS A 269 1.90 -11.26 0.70
C HIS A 269 1.20 -10.32 1.70
N PHE A 270 0.30 -10.84 2.53
CA PHE A 270 -0.48 -10.08 3.51
C PHE A 270 0.10 -10.09 4.92
N ASP A 271 1.14 -10.89 5.19
CA ASP A 271 1.76 -11.00 6.51
C ASP A 271 2.44 -9.69 6.97
N MET A 272 2.67 -8.77 6.05
CA MET A 272 3.30 -7.48 6.28
C MET A 272 2.35 -6.39 6.83
N LEU A 273 1.06 -6.70 6.99
CA LEU A 273 0.02 -5.69 7.19
C LEU A 273 -0.58 -5.67 8.60
N THR A 274 0.01 -6.40 9.53
CA THR A 274 -0.39 -6.43 10.93
C THR A 274 0.80 -6.70 11.85
N ARG A 275 0.87 -6.01 12.96
CA ARG A 275 1.92 -6.20 13.97
C ARG A 275 1.87 -7.57 14.67
N THR A 276 0.85 -8.40 14.43
CA THR A 276 0.80 -9.77 14.95
C THR A 276 1.89 -10.66 14.36
N THR A 277 2.44 -10.30 13.20
CA THR A 277 3.55 -10.99 12.53
C THR A 277 4.89 -10.26 12.72
N PRO A 278 6.03 -10.95 12.62
CA PRO A 278 7.34 -10.30 12.63
C PRO A 278 7.54 -9.34 11.45
N SER A 279 7.12 -9.73 10.23
CA SER A 279 7.21 -8.89 9.03
C SER A 279 6.36 -7.63 9.15
N GLY A 280 5.14 -7.74 9.68
CA GLY A 280 4.28 -6.59 9.90
C GLY A 280 4.86 -5.58 10.89
N ARG A 281 5.50 -6.04 11.98
CA ARG A 281 6.21 -5.14 12.91
C ARG A 281 7.38 -4.41 12.22
N THR A 282 8.12 -5.09 11.35
CA THR A 282 9.20 -4.46 10.59
C THR A 282 8.66 -3.42 9.61
N VAL A 283 7.56 -3.72 8.91
CA VAL A 283 6.91 -2.76 8.00
C VAL A 283 6.36 -1.56 8.77
N GLU A 284 5.70 -1.78 9.92
CA GLU A 284 5.27 -0.70 10.81
C GLU A 284 6.45 0.22 11.19
N ALA A 285 7.59 -0.34 11.60
CA ALA A 285 8.79 0.43 11.94
C ALA A 285 9.32 1.26 10.75
N LEU A 286 9.31 0.71 9.53
CA LEU A 286 9.68 1.44 8.32
C LEU A 286 8.72 2.62 8.04
N ILE A 287 7.42 2.41 8.23
CA ILE A 287 6.42 3.49 8.09
C ILE A 287 6.63 4.57 9.16
N LEU A 288 6.85 4.18 10.42
CA LEU A 288 7.12 5.11 11.51
C LEU A 288 8.40 5.92 11.26
N LYS A 289 9.47 5.27 10.74
CA LYS A 289 10.69 5.96 10.28
C LYS A 289 10.38 7.00 9.20
N ALA A 290 9.59 6.62 8.19
CA ALA A 290 9.24 7.50 7.07
C ALA A 290 8.45 8.73 7.53
N VAL A 291 7.57 8.59 8.53
CA VAL A 291 6.74 9.68 9.06
C VAL A 291 7.42 10.44 10.21
N GLY A 292 8.63 10.05 10.60
CA GLY A 292 9.42 10.70 11.65
C GLY A 292 8.89 10.51 13.07
N VAL A 293 8.33 9.33 13.35
CA VAL A 293 7.86 8.93 14.69
C VAL A 293 8.77 7.80 15.19
N PRO A 294 9.35 7.90 16.41
CA PRO A 294 10.14 6.81 16.98
C PRO A 294 9.28 5.57 17.22
N ASP A 295 9.81 4.40 16.86
CA ASP A 295 9.20 3.13 17.27
C ASP A 295 9.46 2.91 18.77
N ARG A 296 8.44 3.05 19.61
CA ARG A 296 8.49 2.90 21.07
C ARG A 296 7.66 1.72 21.52
#